data_85753152cb232ae711f67a96c7a4ce26
#
_entry.id   85753152cb232ae711f67a96c7a4ce26
#
_cell.length_a   1.000
_cell.length_b   1.000
_cell.length_c   1.000
_cell.angle_alpha   90.00
_cell.angle_beta   90.00
_cell.angle_gamma   90.00
#
_symmetry.space_group_name_H-M   'P 1'
#
loop_
_entity.id
_entity.type
_entity.pdbx_description
1 polymer ?
#
loop_
_entity_poly.entity_id
_entity_poly.type
_entity_poly.pdbx_seq_one_letter_code
_entity_poly.pdbx_strand_id
1 'polypeptide(L)'
;MNGAIRNNSTGRVLSFEQKGDFFYKRGNDKLDKNDLIEALCSYRRAMEQEPEDQYSCIAVAEVLSEMERYDDSNRVLLPLLSREDVEPEAIFGLGCNLAALNETDSAKKMLERYLQAEPEGEYIYDAYDLLDAIDDAEYRPGDFGELAPVLKEDMALDAAEEGRKALERENFPAAKEALERAIKLDPTLNYARNNLSLLHFCKKDYERALSEADTVLNADPNDTQALCNKAMVYCAMRDGANANAAADALCRTNTERTDELCRISLVLMELGRFADAYKIAERLLKKTPYDEDASLRNMRI
;
A
#
# COMPACT_ATOMS: atom_id res chain seq x y z
N MET A 1 51.42 -4.07 4.87
CA MET A 1 50.41 -3.02 5.09
C MET A 1 49.06 -3.67 5.04
N ASN A 2 48.49 -3.93 6.22
CA ASN A 2 47.21 -4.67 6.34
C ASN A 2 46.07 -3.68 6.16
N GLY A 3 45.35 -3.80 5.04
CA GLY A 3 44.07 -3.12 4.81
C GLY A 3 42.96 -3.90 5.50
N ALA A 4 42.52 -3.40 6.66
CA ALA A 4 41.36 -3.95 7.35
C ALA A 4 40.08 -3.63 6.55
N ILE A 5 39.46 -4.65 6.03
CA ILE A 5 38.10 -4.58 5.51
C ILE A 5 37.19 -4.31 6.70
N ARG A 6 36.69 -3.10 6.82
CA ARG A 6 35.65 -2.77 7.79
C ARG A 6 34.32 -3.33 7.27
N ASN A 7 33.90 -4.46 7.85
CA ASN A 7 32.53 -4.93 7.74
C ASN A 7 31.59 -3.95 8.45
N ASN A 8 31.04 -3.00 7.72
CA ASN A 8 29.89 -2.22 8.16
C ASN A 8 28.61 -3.01 7.81
N SER A 9 28.30 -4.03 8.60
CA SER A 9 27.00 -4.67 8.59
C SER A 9 26.01 -3.91 9.48
N THR A 10 25.80 -2.63 9.19
CA THR A 10 24.58 -1.95 9.60
C THR A 10 23.56 -2.30 8.56
N GLY A 11 22.54 -3.08 8.93
CA GLY A 11 21.39 -3.37 8.08
C GLY A 11 20.74 -2.06 7.62
N ARG A 12 21.19 -1.54 6.49
CA ARG A 12 20.52 -0.45 5.81
C ARG A 12 19.27 -1.06 5.21
N VAL A 13 18.12 -0.64 5.69
CA VAL A 13 16.88 -0.80 4.92
C VAL A 13 17.15 -0.09 3.60
N LEU A 14 17.37 -0.87 2.53
CA LEU A 14 17.49 -0.30 1.20
C LEU A 14 16.09 0.19 0.83
N SER A 15 15.86 1.49 0.97
CA SER A 15 14.69 2.11 0.38
C SER A 15 14.89 2.07 -1.13
N PHE A 16 14.12 1.24 -1.82
CA PHE A 16 13.93 1.41 -3.25
C PHE A 16 13.14 2.69 -3.44
N GLU A 17 13.74 3.70 -4.04
CA GLU A 17 12.98 4.83 -4.61
C GLU A 17 12.20 4.30 -5.82
N GLN A 18 11.03 3.74 -5.53
CA GLN A 18 10.08 3.38 -6.55
C GLN A 18 9.31 4.65 -6.90
N LYS A 19 9.22 4.96 -8.20
CA LYS A 19 8.47 6.13 -8.69
C LYS A 19 6.98 5.97 -8.39
N GLY A 20 6.25 7.08 -8.35
CA GLY A 20 4.80 7.12 -8.14
C GLY A 20 4.05 6.14 -9.04
N ASP A 21 4.36 6.09 -10.34
CA ASP A 21 3.80 5.15 -11.32
C ASP A 21 3.82 3.68 -10.89
N PHE A 22 4.88 3.25 -10.20
CA PHE A 22 4.97 1.86 -9.74
C PHE A 22 3.91 1.56 -8.68
N PHE A 23 3.76 2.47 -7.73
CA PHE A 23 2.76 2.32 -6.67
C PHE A 23 1.34 2.47 -7.20
N TYR A 24 1.13 3.36 -8.16
CA TYR A 24 -0.15 3.52 -8.83
C TYR A 24 -0.59 2.22 -9.53
N LYS A 25 0.27 1.63 -10.37
CA LYS A 25 0.00 0.34 -11.02
C LYS A 25 -0.25 -0.79 -10.03
N ARG A 26 0.51 -0.79 -8.92
CA ARG A 26 0.28 -1.75 -7.84
C ARG A 26 -1.08 -1.55 -7.19
N GLY A 27 -1.52 -0.31 -7.03
CA GLY A 27 -2.85 0.02 -6.55
C GLY A 27 -3.93 -0.59 -7.45
N ASN A 28 -3.82 -0.40 -8.78
CA ASN A 28 -4.73 -0.98 -9.76
C ASN A 28 -4.77 -2.52 -9.65
N ASP A 29 -3.61 -3.19 -9.59
CA ASP A 29 -3.52 -4.64 -9.44
C ASP A 29 -4.21 -5.16 -8.17
N LYS A 30 -4.29 -4.33 -7.13
CA LYS A 30 -4.95 -4.67 -5.88
C LYS A 30 -6.44 -4.39 -5.92
N LEU A 31 -6.82 -3.28 -6.53
CA LEU A 31 -8.23 -2.94 -6.75
C LEU A 31 -8.93 -4.00 -7.60
N ASP A 32 -8.30 -4.46 -8.68
CA ASP A 32 -8.78 -5.57 -9.53
C ASP A 32 -9.05 -6.87 -8.76
N LYS A 33 -8.40 -7.03 -7.60
CA LYS A 33 -8.56 -8.19 -6.70
C LYS A 33 -9.50 -7.91 -5.53
N ASN A 34 -10.14 -6.75 -5.53
CA ASN A 34 -10.98 -6.25 -4.44
C ASN A 34 -10.23 -6.17 -3.09
N ASP A 35 -8.89 -5.93 -3.14
CA ASP A 35 -8.05 -5.74 -1.97
C ASP A 35 -7.91 -4.23 -1.69
N LEU A 36 -9.01 -3.62 -1.23
CA LEU A 36 -9.14 -2.18 -1.04
C LEU A 36 -8.06 -1.61 -0.12
N ILE A 37 -7.67 -2.37 0.91
CA ILE A 37 -6.67 -1.95 1.89
C ILE A 37 -5.29 -1.79 1.24
N GLU A 38 -4.83 -2.81 0.52
CA GLU A 38 -3.54 -2.77 -0.16
C GLU A 38 -3.55 -1.81 -1.37
N ALA A 39 -4.71 -1.65 -2.03
CA ALA A 39 -4.91 -0.63 -3.06
C ALA A 39 -4.71 0.77 -2.48
N LEU A 40 -5.40 1.09 -1.38
CA LEU A 40 -5.27 2.36 -0.68
C LEU A 40 -3.83 2.64 -0.23
N CYS A 41 -3.16 1.66 0.36
CA CYS A 41 -1.75 1.79 0.75
C CYS A 41 -0.85 2.09 -0.45
N SER A 42 -1.11 1.45 -1.59
CA SER A 42 -0.31 1.62 -2.80
C SER A 42 -0.54 3.00 -3.41
N TYR A 43 -1.78 3.43 -3.57
CA TYR A 43 -2.12 4.76 -4.11
C TYR A 43 -1.64 5.90 -3.19
N ARG A 44 -1.73 5.76 -1.87
CA ARG A 44 -1.16 6.74 -0.93
C ARG A 44 0.34 6.89 -1.11
N ARG A 45 1.07 5.80 -1.37
CA ARG A 45 2.50 5.87 -1.68
C ARG A 45 2.77 6.55 -3.02
N ALA A 46 1.94 6.31 -4.04
CA ALA A 46 2.03 7.04 -5.31
C ALA A 46 1.86 8.54 -5.07
N MET A 47 0.81 8.93 -4.38
CA MET A 47 0.52 10.32 -4.00
C MET A 47 1.65 10.98 -3.18
N GLU A 48 2.31 10.22 -2.27
CA GLU A 48 3.45 10.73 -1.49
C GLU A 48 4.70 10.96 -2.36
N GLN A 49 4.91 10.14 -3.39
CA GLN A 49 6.04 10.28 -4.31
C GLN A 49 5.81 11.41 -5.34
N GLU A 50 4.58 11.59 -5.77
CA GLU A 50 4.18 12.56 -6.77
C GLU A 50 2.94 13.34 -6.28
N PRO A 51 3.10 14.29 -5.34
CA PRO A 51 1.98 15.00 -4.72
C PRO A 51 1.17 15.87 -5.68
N GLU A 52 1.73 16.21 -6.83
CA GLU A 52 1.07 16.99 -7.88
C GLU A 52 0.25 16.12 -8.85
N ASP A 53 0.40 14.80 -8.79
CA ASP A 53 -0.35 13.87 -9.63
C ASP A 53 -1.79 13.73 -9.12
N GLN A 54 -2.74 14.24 -9.90
CA GLN A 54 -4.15 14.22 -9.57
C GLN A 54 -4.72 12.80 -9.63
N TYR A 55 -4.24 11.95 -10.55
CA TYR A 55 -4.75 10.59 -10.70
C TYR A 55 -4.49 9.73 -9.47
N SER A 56 -3.32 9.88 -8.84
CA SER A 56 -3.04 9.21 -7.57
C SER A 56 -3.95 9.68 -6.43
N CYS A 57 -4.27 10.99 -6.40
CA CYS A 57 -5.20 11.55 -5.42
C CYS A 57 -6.63 11.03 -5.66
N ILE A 58 -7.09 11.02 -6.92
CA ILE A 58 -8.42 10.51 -7.30
C ILE A 58 -8.53 9.03 -6.94
N ALA A 59 -7.54 8.21 -7.29
CA ALA A 59 -7.53 6.79 -6.96
C ALA A 59 -7.58 6.53 -5.43
N VAL A 60 -6.88 7.34 -4.62
CA VAL A 60 -7.02 7.29 -3.15
C VAL A 60 -8.45 7.60 -2.73
N ALA A 61 -9.04 8.64 -3.30
CA ALA A 61 -10.38 9.08 -2.96
C ALA A 61 -11.45 8.06 -3.39
N GLU A 62 -11.31 7.43 -4.55
CA GLU A 62 -12.19 6.36 -5.03
C GLU A 62 -12.20 5.17 -4.06
N VAL A 63 -11.02 4.66 -3.69
CA VAL A 63 -10.94 3.55 -2.74
C VAL A 63 -11.51 3.94 -1.39
N LEU A 64 -11.28 5.18 -0.92
CA LEU A 64 -11.89 5.66 0.31
C LEU A 64 -13.42 5.70 0.21
N SER A 65 -13.97 6.09 -0.95
CA SER A 65 -15.42 6.10 -1.18
C SER A 65 -16.00 4.68 -1.24
N GLU A 66 -15.30 3.73 -1.85
CA GLU A 66 -15.68 2.30 -1.83
C GLU A 66 -15.66 1.71 -0.42
N MET A 67 -14.80 2.24 0.45
CA MET A 67 -14.75 1.90 1.87
C MET A 67 -15.76 2.72 2.70
N GLU A 68 -16.68 3.45 2.07
CA GLU A 68 -17.67 4.33 2.71
C GLU A 68 -17.07 5.48 3.55
N ARG A 69 -15.78 5.79 3.34
CA ARG A 69 -15.03 6.87 4.03
C ARG A 69 -15.17 8.19 3.28
N TYR A 70 -16.37 8.65 3.08
CA TYR A 70 -16.68 9.80 2.23
C TYR A 70 -16.03 11.09 2.73
N ASP A 71 -15.98 11.33 4.05
CA ASP A 71 -15.31 12.51 4.61
C ASP A 71 -13.80 12.53 4.33
N ASP A 72 -13.15 11.36 4.41
CA ASP A 72 -11.71 11.26 4.14
C ASP A 72 -11.43 11.36 2.64
N SER A 73 -12.28 10.76 1.80
CA SER A 73 -12.25 10.96 0.35
C SER A 73 -12.39 12.45 0.00
N ASN A 74 -13.36 13.15 0.59
CA ASN A 74 -13.56 14.58 0.39
C ASN A 74 -12.34 15.41 0.81
N ARG A 75 -11.63 15.05 1.88
CA ARG A 75 -10.38 15.73 2.28
C ARG A 75 -9.29 15.62 1.23
N VAL A 76 -9.28 14.54 0.45
CA VAL A 76 -8.32 14.34 -0.65
C VAL A 76 -8.74 15.11 -1.89
N LEU A 77 -10.04 15.11 -2.24
CA LEU A 77 -10.57 15.73 -3.44
C LEU A 77 -10.66 17.26 -3.37
N LEU A 78 -11.06 17.81 -2.22
CA LEU A 78 -11.29 19.25 -2.06
C LEU A 78 -10.11 20.15 -2.48
N PRO A 79 -8.84 19.82 -2.15
CA PRO A 79 -7.69 20.60 -2.60
C PRO A 79 -7.54 20.66 -4.13
N LEU A 80 -7.95 19.60 -4.84
CA LEU A 80 -7.85 19.52 -6.30
C LEU A 80 -8.79 20.53 -6.98
N LEU A 81 -9.95 20.82 -6.38
CA LEU A 81 -10.95 21.70 -6.96
C LEU A 81 -10.50 23.16 -7.07
N SER A 82 -9.43 23.55 -6.38
CA SER A 82 -8.82 24.88 -6.47
C SER A 82 -7.83 25.03 -7.62
N ARG A 83 -7.52 23.94 -8.33
CA ARG A 83 -6.62 23.95 -9.50
C ARG A 83 -7.36 24.44 -10.74
N GLU A 84 -6.62 25.11 -11.64
CA GLU A 84 -7.16 25.51 -12.94
C GLU A 84 -7.35 24.31 -13.87
N ASP A 85 -6.53 23.27 -13.70
CA ASP A 85 -6.47 22.04 -14.48
C ASP A 85 -7.08 20.84 -13.73
N VAL A 86 -8.14 21.06 -12.92
CA VAL A 86 -8.77 20.00 -12.16
C VAL A 86 -9.35 18.93 -13.06
N GLU A 87 -9.00 17.66 -12.78
CA GLU A 87 -9.57 16.52 -13.49
C GLU A 87 -11.07 16.39 -13.16
N PRO A 88 -11.95 16.23 -14.19
CA PRO A 88 -13.40 16.17 -13.99
C PRO A 88 -13.85 15.06 -13.04
N GLU A 89 -13.14 13.94 -13.01
CA GLU A 89 -13.38 12.81 -12.12
C GLU A 89 -13.33 13.19 -10.64
N ALA A 90 -12.46 14.14 -10.28
CA ALA A 90 -12.40 14.65 -8.91
C ALA A 90 -13.67 15.41 -8.51
N ILE A 91 -14.26 16.15 -9.47
CA ILE A 91 -15.50 16.89 -9.26
C ILE A 91 -16.68 15.90 -9.11
N PHE A 92 -16.74 14.90 -10.00
CA PHE A 92 -17.76 13.85 -9.96
C PHE A 92 -17.70 13.06 -8.65
N GLY A 93 -16.51 12.54 -8.28
CA GLY A 93 -16.31 11.80 -7.03
C GLY A 93 -16.73 12.58 -5.79
N LEU A 94 -16.43 13.89 -5.75
CA LEU A 94 -16.91 14.75 -4.66
C LEU A 94 -18.44 14.88 -4.65
N GLY A 95 -19.07 14.98 -5.83
CA GLY A 95 -20.52 14.98 -5.97
C GLY A 95 -21.17 13.72 -5.41
N CYS A 96 -20.62 12.55 -5.76
CA CYS A 96 -21.09 11.26 -5.24
C CYS A 96 -20.95 11.16 -3.71
N ASN A 97 -19.80 11.55 -3.17
CA ASN A 97 -19.57 11.52 -1.73
C ASN A 97 -20.52 12.43 -0.95
N LEU A 98 -20.75 13.63 -1.46
CA LEU A 98 -21.69 14.59 -0.84
C LEU A 98 -23.13 14.05 -0.88
N ALA A 99 -23.52 13.36 -1.96
CA ALA A 99 -24.82 12.69 -2.05
C ALA A 99 -24.93 11.58 -1.00
N ALA A 100 -23.90 10.75 -0.85
CA ALA A 100 -23.86 9.68 0.15
C ALA A 100 -23.92 10.24 1.59
N LEU A 101 -23.33 11.40 1.84
CA LEU A 101 -23.40 12.12 3.12
C LEU A 101 -24.71 12.89 3.34
N ASN A 102 -25.67 12.79 2.43
CA ASN A 102 -26.93 13.55 2.45
C ASN A 102 -26.77 15.08 2.33
N GLU A 103 -25.65 15.55 1.81
CA GLU A 103 -25.41 16.95 1.50
C GLU A 103 -25.93 17.28 0.10
N THR A 104 -27.25 17.09 -0.11
CA THR A 104 -27.88 17.09 -1.43
C THR A 104 -27.68 18.38 -2.22
N ASP A 105 -27.75 19.55 -1.59
CA ASP A 105 -27.54 20.84 -2.26
C ASP A 105 -26.10 21.02 -2.75
N SER A 106 -25.13 20.51 -1.97
CA SER A 106 -23.72 20.54 -2.32
C SER A 106 -23.41 19.51 -3.42
N ALA A 107 -24.00 18.33 -3.33
CA ALA A 107 -23.89 17.27 -4.32
C ALA A 107 -24.37 17.74 -5.69
N LYS A 108 -25.57 18.32 -5.78
CA LYS A 108 -26.12 18.86 -7.03
C LYS A 108 -25.17 19.86 -7.68
N LYS A 109 -24.63 20.81 -6.92
CA LYS A 109 -23.68 21.79 -7.45
C LYS A 109 -22.42 21.15 -8.03
N MET A 110 -21.91 20.08 -7.41
CA MET A 110 -20.73 19.37 -7.91
C MET A 110 -21.05 18.56 -9.16
N LEU A 111 -22.17 17.84 -9.18
CA LEU A 111 -22.62 17.07 -10.35
C LEU A 111 -22.92 17.98 -11.55
N GLU A 112 -23.61 19.12 -11.35
CA GLU A 112 -23.83 20.13 -12.37
C GLU A 112 -22.51 20.72 -12.90
N ARG A 113 -21.53 20.97 -11.98
CA ARG A 113 -20.20 21.44 -12.36
C ARG A 113 -19.45 20.41 -13.20
N TYR A 114 -19.54 19.10 -12.85
CA TYR A 114 -18.99 18.01 -13.65
C TYR A 114 -19.57 17.98 -15.07
N LEU A 115 -20.92 18.01 -15.19
CA LEU A 115 -21.61 18.02 -16.47
C LEU A 115 -21.26 19.24 -17.37
N GLN A 116 -20.91 20.37 -16.75
CA GLN A 116 -20.43 21.54 -17.47
C GLN A 116 -18.96 21.40 -17.91
N ALA A 117 -18.12 20.77 -17.08
CA ALA A 117 -16.70 20.58 -17.37
C ALA A 117 -16.49 19.53 -18.44
N GLU A 118 -17.27 18.43 -18.40
CA GLU A 118 -17.09 17.26 -19.26
C GLU A 118 -18.46 16.80 -19.84
N PRO A 119 -19.02 17.51 -20.85
CA PRO A 119 -20.36 17.23 -21.40
C PRO A 119 -20.48 15.88 -22.12
N GLU A 120 -19.38 15.23 -22.47
CA GLU A 120 -19.31 13.91 -23.11
C GLU A 120 -18.48 12.93 -22.28
N GLY A 121 -18.33 13.20 -20.96
CA GLY A 121 -17.53 12.42 -20.03
C GLY A 121 -18.07 11.03 -19.73
N GLU A 122 -17.21 10.20 -19.17
CA GLU A 122 -17.50 8.80 -18.86
C GLU A 122 -18.69 8.67 -17.89
N TYR A 123 -18.80 9.55 -16.89
CA TYR A 123 -19.82 9.49 -15.83
C TYR A 123 -21.04 10.37 -16.07
N ILE A 124 -21.32 10.75 -17.32
CA ILE A 124 -22.42 11.68 -17.63
C ILE A 124 -23.79 11.09 -17.25
N TYR A 125 -24.00 9.82 -17.54
CA TYR A 125 -25.27 9.14 -17.22
C TYR A 125 -25.40 8.91 -15.71
N ASP A 126 -24.33 8.52 -15.05
CA ASP A 126 -24.32 8.35 -13.60
C ASP A 126 -24.60 9.67 -12.86
N ALA A 127 -24.06 10.80 -13.40
CA ALA A 127 -24.33 12.12 -12.85
C ALA A 127 -25.81 12.54 -13.01
N TYR A 128 -26.42 12.27 -14.15
CA TYR A 128 -27.85 12.52 -14.34
C TYR A 128 -28.72 11.61 -13.47
N ASP A 129 -28.44 10.32 -13.42
CA ASP A 129 -29.18 9.36 -12.60
C ASP A 129 -29.12 9.75 -11.10
N LEU A 130 -27.95 10.20 -10.64
CA LEU A 130 -27.78 10.67 -9.26
C LEU A 130 -28.51 11.98 -8.99
N LEU A 131 -28.53 12.92 -9.95
CA LEU A 131 -29.30 14.15 -9.84
C LEU A 131 -30.79 13.87 -9.76
N ASP A 132 -31.30 12.99 -10.61
CA ASP A 132 -32.70 12.57 -10.60
C ASP A 132 -33.05 11.87 -9.27
N ALA A 133 -32.19 11.01 -8.77
CA ALA A 133 -32.39 10.35 -7.47
C ALA A 133 -32.42 11.35 -6.30
N ILE A 134 -31.54 12.38 -6.33
CA ILE A 134 -31.52 13.44 -5.29
C ILE A 134 -32.81 14.30 -5.36
N ASP A 135 -33.38 14.50 -6.54
CA ASP A 135 -34.63 15.27 -6.73
C ASP A 135 -35.87 14.47 -6.34
N ASP A 136 -35.77 13.16 -6.30
CA ASP A 136 -36.86 12.30 -5.89
C ASP A 136 -37.10 12.42 -4.36
N ALA A 137 -38.34 12.66 -3.95
CA ALA A 137 -38.70 12.79 -2.54
C ALA A 137 -38.50 11.52 -1.71
N GLU A 138 -38.23 10.38 -2.37
CA GLU A 138 -37.92 9.08 -1.74
C GLU A 138 -36.42 8.85 -1.52
N TYR A 139 -35.54 9.75 -1.98
CA TYR A 139 -34.11 9.59 -1.78
C TYR A 139 -33.77 9.54 -0.28
N ARG A 140 -33.33 8.40 0.18
CA ARG A 140 -32.82 8.16 1.53
C ARG A 140 -31.36 7.77 1.45
N PRO A 141 -30.41 8.69 1.71
CA PRO A 141 -29.02 8.31 1.87
C PRO A 141 -28.90 7.43 3.11
N GLY A 142 -28.23 6.32 2.99
CA GLY A 142 -27.88 5.51 4.14
C GLY A 142 -28.58 4.15 4.29
N ASP A 143 -29.08 3.53 3.24
CA ASP A 143 -29.22 2.06 3.23
C ASP A 143 -27.83 1.34 3.19
N PHE A 144 -26.76 2.07 3.50
CA PHE A 144 -25.42 1.57 3.64
C PHE A 144 -25.21 1.09 5.08
N GLY A 145 -25.05 -0.22 5.22
CA GLY A 145 -25.04 -0.96 6.47
C GLY A 145 -24.07 -0.47 7.55
N GLU A 146 -24.16 -1.07 8.71
CA GLU A 146 -23.53 -0.73 9.98
C GLU A 146 -22.05 -0.22 9.90
N LEU A 147 -21.86 1.07 10.15
CA LEU A 147 -20.57 1.79 10.13
C LEU A 147 -19.52 1.31 11.16
N ALA A 148 -19.88 0.51 12.13
CA ALA A 148 -19.02 0.22 13.28
C ALA A 148 -17.81 -0.72 12.98
N PRO A 149 -17.90 -1.76 12.14
CA PRO A 149 -16.74 -2.59 11.77
C PRO A 149 -15.76 -1.85 10.87
N VAL A 150 -16.24 -1.17 9.84
CA VAL A 150 -15.46 -0.46 8.82
C VAL A 150 -14.56 0.62 9.45
N LEU A 151 -15.10 1.41 10.37
CA LEU A 151 -14.32 2.44 11.09
C LEU A 151 -13.11 1.88 11.86
N LYS A 152 -13.22 0.67 12.42
CA LYS A 152 -12.10 0.05 13.16
C LYS A 152 -11.00 -0.44 12.24
N GLU A 153 -11.37 -1.04 11.12
CA GLU A 153 -10.43 -1.51 10.08
C GLU A 153 -9.66 -0.34 9.49
N ASP A 154 -10.34 0.76 9.23
CA ASP A 154 -9.78 2.02 8.75
C ASP A 154 -8.78 2.64 9.71
N MET A 155 -9.17 2.79 10.96
CA MET A 155 -8.29 3.32 12.01
C MET A 155 -7.06 2.42 12.21
N ALA A 156 -7.22 1.10 12.04
CA ALA A 156 -6.13 0.14 12.10
C ALA A 156 -5.15 0.34 10.95
N LEU A 157 -5.68 0.54 9.73
CA LEU A 157 -4.86 0.76 8.55
C LEU A 157 -4.09 2.09 8.63
N ASP A 158 -4.75 3.18 9.03
CA ASP A 158 -4.10 4.48 9.20
C ASP A 158 -2.98 4.41 10.26
N ALA A 159 -3.24 3.72 11.37
CA ALA A 159 -2.24 3.50 12.40
C ALA A 159 -1.06 2.63 11.89
N ALA A 160 -1.33 1.61 11.08
CA ALA A 160 -0.28 0.78 10.50
C ALA A 160 0.60 1.57 9.52
N GLU A 161 0.00 2.43 8.71
CA GLU A 161 0.71 3.29 7.77
C GLU A 161 1.53 4.38 8.49
N GLU A 162 1.00 4.97 9.56
CA GLU A 162 1.76 5.86 10.45
C GLU A 162 3.00 5.14 11.02
N GLY A 163 2.80 3.88 11.46
CA GLY A 163 3.89 3.04 11.96
C GLY A 163 4.95 2.74 10.90
N ARG A 164 4.56 2.46 9.67
CA ARG A 164 5.47 2.26 8.54
C ARG A 164 6.30 3.52 8.25
N LYS A 165 5.63 4.68 8.17
CA LYS A 165 6.30 5.98 7.95
C LYS A 165 7.28 6.31 9.09
N ALA A 166 6.93 5.99 10.32
CA ALA A 166 7.81 6.15 11.46
C ALA A 166 9.03 5.22 11.40
N LEU A 167 8.87 3.97 10.91
CA LEU A 167 9.97 3.04 10.66
C LEU A 167 10.96 3.58 9.63
N GLU A 168 10.48 4.12 8.52
CA GLU A 168 11.32 4.70 7.46
C GLU A 168 12.14 5.89 7.96
N ARG A 169 11.60 6.62 8.94
CA ARG A 169 12.29 7.73 9.61
C ARG A 169 13.15 7.29 10.80
N GLU A 170 13.30 5.98 11.01
CA GLU A 170 13.99 5.37 12.15
C GLU A 170 13.45 5.82 13.52
N ASN A 171 12.21 6.33 13.56
CA ASN A 171 11.53 6.68 14.81
C ASN A 171 10.85 5.44 15.41
N PHE A 172 11.68 4.53 15.95
CA PHE A 172 11.21 3.25 16.49
C PHE A 172 10.19 3.35 17.62
N PRO A 173 10.24 4.33 18.54
CA PRO A 173 9.20 4.48 19.56
C PRO A 173 7.83 4.77 18.96
N ALA A 174 7.74 5.76 18.05
CA ALA A 174 6.49 6.13 17.39
C ALA A 174 5.98 4.98 16.48
N ALA A 175 6.90 4.32 15.75
CA ALA A 175 6.55 3.16 14.93
C ALA A 175 5.91 2.05 15.76
N LYS A 176 6.49 1.74 16.92
CA LYS A 176 5.96 0.71 17.83
C LYS A 176 4.55 1.05 18.31
N GLU A 177 4.37 2.27 18.81
CA GLU A 177 3.08 2.73 19.33
C GLU A 177 1.98 2.66 18.27
N ALA A 178 2.27 3.15 17.07
CA ALA A 178 1.33 3.14 15.96
C ALA A 178 0.99 1.71 15.49
N LEU A 179 1.98 0.83 15.33
CA LEU A 179 1.76 -0.57 14.92
C LEU A 179 1.01 -1.39 15.97
N GLU A 180 1.33 -1.22 17.26
CA GLU A 180 0.60 -1.88 18.35
C GLU A 180 -0.85 -1.37 18.44
N ARG A 181 -1.08 -0.08 18.17
CA ARG A 181 -2.43 0.49 18.06
C ARG A 181 -3.19 -0.13 16.89
N ALA A 182 -2.57 -0.27 15.72
CA ALA A 182 -3.15 -0.92 14.55
C ALA A 182 -3.59 -2.37 14.85
N ILE A 183 -2.71 -3.17 15.45
CA ILE A 183 -3.00 -4.57 15.82
C ILE A 183 -4.08 -4.67 16.89
N LYS A 184 -4.19 -3.68 17.78
CA LYS A 184 -5.26 -3.63 18.78
C LYS A 184 -6.62 -3.35 18.16
N LEU A 185 -6.66 -2.51 17.13
CA LEU A 185 -7.88 -2.17 16.38
C LEU A 185 -8.32 -3.33 15.48
N ASP A 186 -7.37 -3.88 14.72
CA ASP A 186 -7.56 -5.08 13.90
C ASP A 186 -6.45 -6.12 14.14
N PRO A 187 -6.72 -7.16 14.96
CA PRO A 187 -5.77 -8.23 15.22
C PRO A 187 -5.40 -9.08 13.99
N THR A 188 -6.18 -9.00 12.91
CA THR A 188 -5.97 -9.79 11.68
C THR A 188 -5.13 -9.06 10.64
N LEU A 189 -4.80 -7.78 10.88
CA LEU A 189 -4.04 -6.94 9.94
C LEU A 189 -2.58 -7.39 9.84
N ASN A 190 -2.32 -8.34 8.93
CA ASN A 190 -0.98 -8.89 8.67
C ASN A 190 0.04 -7.81 8.31
N TYR A 191 -0.40 -6.74 7.63
CA TYR A 191 0.44 -5.61 7.26
C TYR A 191 1.08 -4.93 8.48
N ALA A 192 0.32 -4.69 9.54
CA ALA A 192 0.85 -4.11 10.78
C ALA A 192 1.83 -5.05 11.48
N ARG A 193 1.53 -6.36 11.54
CA ARG A 193 2.42 -7.37 12.14
C ARG A 193 3.72 -7.51 11.38
N ASN A 194 3.68 -7.49 10.05
CA ASN A 194 4.87 -7.53 9.22
C ASN A 194 5.81 -6.34 9.48
N ASN A 195 5.24 -5.14 9.63
CA ASN A 195 6.02 -3.95 9.99
C ASN A 195 6.52 -4.00 11.44
N LEU A 196 5.76 -4.58 12.38
CA LEU A 196 6.21 -4.78 13.76
C LEU A 196 7.36 -5.81 13.84
N SER A 197 7.30 -6.89 13.04
CA SER A 197 8.41 -7.83 12.87
C SER A 197 9.67 -7.13 12.38
N LEU A 198 9.55 -6.27 11.36
CA LEU A 198 10.67 -5.47 10.84
C LEU A 198 11.22 -4.52 11.91
N LEU A 199 10.36 -3.85 12.68
CA LEU A 199 10.77 -3.00 13.79
C LEU A 199 11.61 -3.77 14.82
N HIS A 200 11.14 -4.95 15.23
CA HIS A 200 11.87 -5.80 16.17
C HIS A 200 13.21 -6.26 15.60
N PHE A 201 13.26 -6.59 14.31
CA PHE A 201 14.50 -6.91 13.59
C PHE A 201 15.49 -5.73 13.65
N CYS A 202 15.06 -4.50 13.33
CA CYS A 202 15.90 -3.30 13.39
C CYS A 202 16.46 -3.07 14.80
N LYS A 203 15.68 -3.39 15.83
CA LYS A 203 16.10 -3.31 17.25
C LYS A 203 16.91 -4.52 17.70
N LYS A 204 17.18 -5.50 16.84
CA LYS A 204 17.87 -6.77 17.13
C LYS A 204 17.13 -7.65 18.16
N ASP A 205 15.85 -7.44 18.34
CA ASP A 205 14.97 -8.29 19.15
C ASP A 205 14.43 -9.42 18.25
N TYR A 206 15.31 -10.37 17.94
CA TYR A 206 15.06 -11.41 16.95
C TYR A 206 13.95 -12.38 17.37
N GLU A 207 13.80 -12.62 18.66
CA GLU A 207 12.74 -13.50 19.17
C GLU A 207 11.35 -12.92 18.89
N ARG A 208 11.16 -11.63 19.18
CA ARG A 208 9.89 -10.96 18.88
C ARG A 208 9.67 -10.79 17.37
N ALA A 209 10.72 -10.49 16.62
CA ALA A 209 10.62 -10.41 15.16
C ALA A 209 10.11 -11.73 14.57
N LEU A 210 10.65 -12.87 15.00
CA LEU A 210 10.18 -14.21 14.58
C LEU A 210 8.74 -14.48 15.02
N SER A 211 8.39 -14.12 16.26
CA SER A 211 7.05 -14.34 16.80
C SER A 211 5.97 -13.62 15.98
N GLU A 212 6.22 -12.35 15.57
CA GLU A 212 5.28 -11.62 14.73
C GLU A 212 5.21 -12.23 13.33
N ALA A 213 6.35 -12.58 12.71
CA ALA A 213 6.37 -13.23 11.41
C ALA A 213 5.67 -14.61 11.43
N ASP A 214 5.87 -15.40 12.48
CA ASP A 214 5.21 -16.69 12.64
C ASP A 214 3.69 -16.55 12.83
N THR A 215 3.24 -15.49 13.51
CA THR A 215 1.81 -15.18 13.64
C THR A 215 1.17 -14.94 12.27
N VAL A 216 1.83 -14.16 11.42
CA VAL A 216 1.37 -13.92 10.04
C VAL A 216 1.38 -15.22 9.22
N LEU A 217 2.46 -16.02 9.30
CA LEU A 217 2.59 -17.26 8.53
C LEU A 217 1.63 -18.37 8.98
N ASN A 218 1.13 -18.31 10.22
CA ASN A 218 0.07 -19.21 10.67
C ASN A 218 -1.29 -18.86 10.03
N ALA A 219 -1.53 -17.58 9.72
CA ALA A 219 -2.73 -17.13 9.03
C ALA A 219 -2.58 -17.28 7.50
N ASP A 220 -1.45 -16.85 6.94
CA ASP A 220 -1.10 -17.00 5.53
C ASP A 220 0.33 -17.60 5.38
N PRO A 221 0.45 -18.90 5.15
CA PRO A 221 1.75 -19.55 4.98
C PRO A 221 2.58 -19.07 3.78
N ASN A 222 1.96 -18.33 2.86
CA ASN A 222 2.61 -17.80 1.66
C ASN A 222 2.86 -16.28 1.73
N ASP A 223 2.61 -15.63 2.87
CA ASP A 223 2.91 -14.22 3.03
C ASP A 223 4.40 -13.94 2.78
N THR A 224 4.66 -13.31 1.64
CA THR A 224 6.01 -13.05 1.16
C THR A 224 6.81 -12.15 2.09
N GLN A 225 6.15 -11.17 2.71
CA GLN A 225 6.80 -10.24 3.62
C GLN A 225 7.25 -10.94 4.91
N ALA A 226 6.37 -11.75 5.49
CA ALA A 226 6.69 -12.52 6.70
C ALA A 226 7.81 -13.54 6.44
N LEU A 227 7.79 -14.24 5.30
CA LEU A 227 8.88 -15.14 4.89
C LEU A 227 10.21 -14.38 4.72
N CYS A 228 10.20 -13.19 4.11
CA CYS A 228 11.37 -12.34 3.98
C CYS A 228 11.90 -11.89 5.35
N ASN A 229 11.02 -11.41 6.22
CA ASN A 229 11.40 -11.01 7.58
C ASN A 229 12.06 -12.18 8.33
N LYS A 230 11.45 -13.35 8.28
CA LYS A 230 11.96 -14.57 8.93
C LYS A 230 13.34 -14.97 8.38
N ALA A 231 13.52 -14.94 7.08
CA ALA A 231 14.79 -15.25 6.42
C ALA A 231 15.90 -14.28 6.87
N MET A 232 15.60 -12.99 6.90
CA MET A 232 16.55 -11.95 7.34
C MET A 232 16.91 -12.08 8.82
N VAL A 233 15.95 -12.40 9.68
CA VAL A 233 16.21 -12.63 11.11
C VAL A 233 17.15 -13.82 11.31
N TYR A 234 16.88 -14.96 10.68
CA TYR A 234 17.77 -16.12 10.80
C TYR A 234 19.16 -15.87 10.22
N CYS A 235 19.26 -15.10 9.15
CA CYS A 235 20.55 -14.64 8.61
C CYS A 235 21.34 -13.83 9.65
N ALA A 236 20.68 -12.85 10.28
CA ALA A 236 21.29 -12.02 11.31
C ALA A 236 21.71 -12.81 12.58
N MET A 237 20.93 -13.85 12.93
CA MET A 237 21.25 -14.78 14.01
C MET A 237 22.37 -15.78 13.62
N ARG A 238 22.82 -15.79 12.38
CA ARG A 238 23.76 -16.77 11.79
C ARG A 238 23.25 -18.23 11.87
N ASP A 239 21.94 -18.40 11.90
CA ASP A 239 21.28 -19.70 11.80
C ASP A 239 21.08 -20.05 10.32
N GLY A 240 22.15 -20.57 9.71
CA GLY A 240 22.15 -20.89 8.28
C GLY A 240 21.15 -21.98 7.90
N ALA A 241 20.81 -22.89 8.81
CA ALA A 241 19.84 -23.95 8.53
C ALA A 241 18.43 -23.38 8.35
N ASN A 242 17.97 -22.59 9.30
CA ASN A 242 16.65 -21.95 9.26
C ASN A 242 16.57 -20.83 8.21
N ALA A 243 17.67 -20.08 7.99
CA ALA A 243 17.74 -19.10 6.91
C ALA A 243 17.56 -19.75 5.52
N ASN A 244 18.22 -20.90 5.27
CA ASN A 244 18.04 -21.65 4.02
C ASN A 244 16.64 -22.23 3.89
N ALA A 245 16.04 -22.74 4.97
CA ALA A 245 14.67 -23.24 4.94
C ALA A 245 13.65 -22.12 4.57
N ALA A 246 13.83 -20.92 5.12
CA ALA A 246 13.02 -19.76 4.77
C ALA A 246 13.25 -19.30 3.31
N ALA A 247 14.51 -19.32 2.85
CA ALA A 247 14.85 -19.04 1.44
C ALA A 247 14.20 -20.05 0.48
N ASP A 248 14.19 -21.33 0.84
CA ASP A 248 13.52 -22.36 0.04
C ASP A 248 11.99 -22.17 0.02
N ALA A 249 11.40 -21.67 1.10
CA ALA A 249 9.98 -21.28 1.11
C ALA A 249 9.74 -20.11 0.16
N LEU A 250 10.55 -19.05 0.21
CA LEU A 250 10.48 -17.92 -0.72
C LEU A 250 10.61 -18.36 -2.19
N CYS A 251 11.51 -19.28 -2.50
CA CYS A 251 11.66 -19.80 -3.87
C CYS A 251 10.44 -20.60 -4.36
N ARG A 252 9.63 -21.13 -3.44
CA ARG A 252 8.40 -21.86 -3.77
C ARG A 252 7.18 -20.98 -3.89
N THR A 253 7.22 -19.73 -3.42
CA THR A 253 6.11 -18.82 -3.59
C THR A 253 5.83 -18.58 -5.07
N ASN A 254 4.57 -18.75 -5.45
CA ASN A 254 4.14 -18.56 -6.84
C ASN A 254 3.56 -17.14 -7.01
N THR A 255 4.32 -16.15 -6.51
CA THR A 255 3.92 -14.76 -6.73
C THR A 255 4.29 -14.32 -8.13
N GLU A 256 3.43 -13.51 -8.70
CA GLU A 256 3.70 -12.80 -9.94
C GLU A 256 3.84 -11.28 -9.71
N ARG A 257 3.73 -10.84 -8.48
CA ARG A 257 3.81 -9.42 -8.11
C ARG A 257 5.25 -8.93 -8.18
N THR A 258 5.44 -7.85 -8.92
CA THR A 258 6.75 -7.24 -9.18
C THR A 258 7.47 -6.85 -7.89
N ASP A 259 6.75 -6.23 -6.95
CA ASP A 259 7.29 -5.81 -5.67
C ASP A 259 7.74 -6.99 -4.78
N GLU A 260 6.98 -8.07 -4.77
CA GLU A 260 7.34 -9.28 -4.06
C GLU A 260 8.55 -9.96 -4.69
N LEU A 261 8.57 -10.08 -6.02
CA LEU A 261 9.72 -10.64 -6.75
C LEU A 261 11.01 -9.84 -6.48
N CYS A 262 10.92 -8.50 -6.48
CA CYS A 262 12.05 -7.63 -6.10
C CYS A 262 12.51 -7.93 -4.68
N ARG A 263 11.59 -7.97 -3.72
CA ARG A 263 11.90 -8.23 -2.31
C ARG A 263 12.53 -9.60 -2.12
N ILE A 264 11.95 -10.65 -2.71
CA ILE A 264 12.51 -12.01 -2.67
C ILE A 264 13.93 -12.02 -3.23
N SER A 265 14.16 -11.42 -4.40
CA SER A 265 15.47 -11.36 -5.03
C SER A 265 16.51 -10.74 -4.12
N LEU A 266 16.19 -9.60 -3.48
CA LEU A 266 17.08 -8.91 -2.55
C LEU A 266 17.41 -9.76 -1.32
N VAL A 267 16.41 -10.37 -0.71
CA VAL A 267 16.62 -11.23 0.47
C VAL A 267 17.49 -12.44 0.10
N LEU A 268 17.26 -13.06 -1.05
CA LEU A 268 18.10 -14.18 -1.53
C LEU A 268 19.54 -13.73 -1.79
N MET A 269 19.77 -12.51 -2.28
CA MET A 269 21.11 -11.94 -2.44
C MET A 269 21.81 -11.75 -1.09
N GLU A 270 21.13 -11.21 -0.08
CA GLU A 270 21.66 -11.04 1.27
C GLU A 270 22.01 -12.39 1.93
N LEU A 271 21.24 -13.43 1.63
CA LEU A 271 21.49 -14.80 2.08
C LEU A 271 22.62 -15.50 1.30
N GLY A 272 23.20 -14.86 0.28
CA GLY A 272 24.21 -15.47 -0.61
C GLY A 272 23.63 -16.49 -1.61
N ARG A 273 22.30 -16.56 -1.74
CA ARG A 273 21.59 -17.47 -2.65
C ARG A 273 21.52 -16.88 -4.08
N PHE A 274 22.66 -16.49 -4.65
CA PHE A 274 22.76 -15.74 -5.92
C PHE A 274 22.09 -16.44 -7.11
N ALA A 275 22.19 -17.77 -7.20
CA ALA A 275 21.57 -18.52 -8.29
C ALA A 275 20.03 -18.46 -8.25
N ASP A 276 19.46 -18.47 -7.05
CA ASP A 276 18.02 -18.38 -6.87
C ASP A 276 17.54 -16.92 -7.03
N ALA A 277 18.28 -15.95 -6.51
CA ALA A 277 18.03 -14.53 -6.75
C ALA A 277 18.01 -14.22 -8.24
N TYR A 278 18.94 -14.75 -9.02
CA TYR A 278 18.98 -14.59 -10.47
C TYR A 278 17.72 -15.13 -11.16
N LYS A 279 17.24 -16.33 -10.78
CA LYS A 279 16.01 -16.91 -11.34
C LYS A 279 14.78 -16.04 -11.06
N ILE A 280 14.70 -15.46 -9.86
CA ILE A 280 13.61 -14.56 -9.49
C ILE A 280 13.71 -13.25 -10.29
N ALA A 281 14.92 -12.68 -10.40
CA ALA A 281 15.16 -11.48 -11.20
C ALA A 281 14.85 -11.71 -12.70
N GLU A 282 15.14 -12.88 -13.25
CA GLU A 282 14.77 -13.24 -14.63
C GLU A 282 13.24 -13.27 -14.82
N ARG A 283 12.48 -13.75 -13.82
CA ARG A 283 11.00 -13.68 -13.86
C ARG A 283 10.51 -12.25 -13.87
N LEU A 284 11.14 -11.38 -13.07
CA LEU A 284 10.84 -9.96 -13.00
C LEU A 284 11.08 -9.27 -14.35
N LEU A 285 12.24 -9.49 -14.97
CA LEU A 285 12.61 -8.90 -16.26
C LEU A 285 11.66 -9.31 -17.41
N LYS A 286 11.12 -10.51 -17.37
CA LYS A 286 10.12 -10.98 -18.36
C LYS A 286 8.80 -10.21 -18.26
N LYS A 287 8.48 -9.65 -17.11
CA LYS A 287 7.23 -8.89 -16.86
C LYS A 287 7.36 -7.40 -17.13
N THR A 288 8.58 -6.86 -17.05
CA THR A 288 8.88 -5.44 -17.26
C THR A 288 9.86 -5.25 -18.44
N PRO A 289 9.50 -5.64 -19.67
CA PRO A 289 10.43 -5.63 -20.79
C PRO A 289 10.91 -4.22 -21.21
N TYR A 290 10.28 -3.15 -20.70
CA TYR A 290 10.62 -1.76 -21.04
C TYR A 290 11.47 -1.03 -19.99
N ASP A 291 11.80 -1.66 -18.87
CA ASP A 291 12.59 -1.04 -17.80
C ASP A 291 13.95 -1.75 -17.58
N GLU A 292 14.55 -2.23 -18.69
CA GLU A 292 15.88 -2.88 -18.67
C GLU A 292 16.96 -1.99 -18.01
N ASP A 293 16.84 -0.66 -18.17
CA ASP A 293 17.83 0.29 -17.64
C ASP A 293 17.72 0.54 -16.13
N ALA A 294 16.51 0.51 -15.56
CA ALA A 294 16.32 0.74 -14.13
C ALA A 294 16.69 -0.49 -13.29
N SER A 295 16.29 -1.68 -13.76
CA SER A 295 16.60 -2.95 -13.07
C SER A 295 18.09 -3.27 -13.07
N LEU A 296 18.80 -3.00 -14.17
CA LEU A 296 20.25 -3.22 -14.29
C LEU A 296 21.10 -2.20 -13.52
N ARG A 297 20.64 -0.95 -13.39
CA ARG A 297 21.35 0.05 -12.55
C ARG A 297 21.32 -0.31 -11.09
N ASN A 298 20.23 -0.91 -10.61
CA ASN A 298 20.06 -1.32 -9.21
C ASN A 298 20.78 -2.64 -8.88
N MET A 299 21.13 -3.46 -9.87
CA MET A 299 21.93 -4.69 -9.69
C MET A 299 23.45 -4.47 -9.76
N ARG A 300 23.92 -3.26 -10.09
CA ARG A 300 25.34 -2.93 -10.22
C ARG A 300 25.98 -2.31 -8.99
N ILE A 301 25.29 -2.29 -7.87
CA ILE A 301 25.83 -1.94 -6.56
C ILE A 301 25.91 -3.22 -5.73
#